data_4ace7d07874c2a87927777548fd0c4e7
#
_entry.id   4ace7d07874c2a87927777548fd0c4e7
#
_cell.length_a   1.000
_cell.length_b   1.000
_cell.length_c   1.000
_cell.angle_alpha   90.00
_cell.angle_beta   90.00
_cell.angle_gamma   90.00
#
_symmetry.space_group_name_H-M   'P 1'
#
loop_
_entity.id
_entity.type
_entity.pdbx_description
1 polymer ?
#
loop_
_entity_poly.entity_id
_entity_poly.type
_entity_poly.pdbx_seq_one_letter_code
_entity_poly.pdbx_strand_id
1 'polypeptide(L)'
;MNIENRATKVMLKCMPSFMAEELLDLYKIKKPYKEILIATCVKDMPQFEAMKHLSEQGIHLGYRTFLRKQAKALEMFRVAHIHYKAH
;
A
#
# COMPACT_ATOMS: atom_id res chain seq x y z
N MET A 1 1.37 -1.92 -13.78
CA MET A 1 0.41 -2.29 -12.72
C MET A 1 -0.86 -2.82 -13.37
N ASN A 2 -1.38 -3.94 -12.90
CA ASN A 2 -2.58 -4.52 -13.48
C ASN A 2 -3.83 -3.72 -13.06
N ILE A 3 -4.96 -4.02 -13.71
CA ILE A 3 -6.21 -3.29 -13.50
C ILE A 3 -6.71 -3.43 -12.06
N GLU A 4 -6.60 -4.61 -11.48
CA GLU A 4 -7.07 -4.87 -10.12
C GLU A 4 -6.26 -4.09 -9.09
N ASN A 5 -4.94 -4.05 -9.25
CA ASN A 5 -4.07 -3.27 -8.35
C ASN A 5 -4.32 -1.78 -8.50
N ARG A 6 -4.57 -1.33 -9.73
CA ARG A 6 -4.87 0.09 -9.99
C ARG A 6 -6.18 0.49 -9.30
N ALA A 7 -7.20 -0.35 -9.42
CA ALA A 7 -8.48 -0.10 -8.76
C ALA A 7 -8.33 -0.07 -7.23
N THR A 8 -7.54 -0.98 -6.69
CA THR A 8 -7.26 -1.03 -5.24
C THR A 8 -6.54 0.24 -4.79
N LYS A 9 -5.57 0.71 -5.57
CA LYS A 9 -4.85 1.93 -5.27
C LYS A 9 -5.79 3.13 -5.23
N VAL A 10 -6.68 3.25 -6.20
CA VAL A 10 -7.67 4.33 -6.26
C VAL A 10 -8.60 4.27 -5.06
N MET A 11 -9.05 3.08 -4.68
CA MET A 11 -9.91 2.90 -3.53
C MET A 11 -9.24 3.40 -2.25
N LEU A 12 -7.99 3.00 -2.02
CA LEU A 12 -7.24 3.43 -0.84
C LEU A 12 -7.01 4.94 -0.83
N LYS A 13 -6.71 5.49 -2.00
CA LYS A 13 -6.48 6.93 -2.16
C LYS A 13 -7.74 7.75 -1.86
N CYS A 14 -8.91 7.21 -2.19
CA CYS A 14 -10.17 7.93 -2.05
C CYS A 14 -10.78 7.83 -0.65
N MET A 15 -10.32 6.92 0.19
CA MET A 15 -10.86 6.82 1.54
C MET A 15 -10.11 7.73 2.51
N PRO A 16 -10.76 8.15 3.63
CA PRO A 16 -10.06 8.94 4.65
C PRO A 16 -8.81 8.23 5.16
N SER A 17 -7.75 9.01 5.43
CA SER A 17 -6.46 8.45 5.87
C SER A 17 -6.60 7.54 7.08
N PHE A 18 -7.37 7.96 8.09
CA PHE A 18 -7.53 7.17 9.30
C PHE A 18 -8.19 5.82 9.02
N MET A 19 -9.15 5.80 8.10
CA MET A 19 -9.84 4.57 7.72
C MET A 19 -8.90 3.62 6.97
N ALA A 20 -8.12 4.16 6.02
CA ALA A 20 -7.16 3.37 5.27
C ALA A 20 -6.14 2.73 6.22
N GLU A 21 -5.60 3.51 7.16
CA GLU A 21 -4.62 3.00 8.10
C GLU A 21 -5.21 1.96 9.06
N GLU A 22 -6.45 2.16 9.50
CA GLU A 22 -7.15 1.17 10.33
C GLU A 22 -7.34 -0.15 9.57
N LEU A 23 -7.70 -0.08 8.29
CA LEU A 23 -7.86 -1.29 7.48
C LEU A 23 -6.54 -2.01 7.27
N LEU A 24 -5.46 -1.27 7.05
CA LEU A 24 -4.14 -1.87 6.92
C LEU A 24 -3.76 -2.65 8.18
N ASP A 25 -4.06 -2.10 9.34
CA ASP A 25 -3.80 -2.78 10.62
C ASP A 25 -4.74 -3.97 10.82
N LEU A 26 -6.02 -3.79 10.51
CA LEU A 26 -7.02 -4.85 10.62
C LEU A 26 -6.66 -6.05 9.74
N TYR A 27 -6.18 -5.80 8.53
CA TYR A 27 -5.79 -6.84 7.59
C TYR A 27 -4.39 -7.37 7.84
N LYS A 28 -3.72 -6.86 8.88
CA LYS A 28 -2.38 -7.31 9.29
C LYS A 28 -1.35 -7.16 8.17
N ILE A 29 -1.46 -6.06 7.44
CA ILE A 29 -0.47 -5.72 6.41
C ILE A 29 0.77 -5.21 7.13
N LYS A 30 1.84 -5.98 7.08
CA LYS A 30 3.05 -5.73 7.86
C LYS A 30 4.08 -4.90 7.09
N LYS A 31 5.09 -4.43 7.83
CA LYS A 31 6.27 -3.77 7.28
C LYS A 31 6.99 -4.70 6.29
N PRO A 32 7.48 -4.25 5.16
CA PRO A 32 7.42 -2.86 4.67
C PRO A 32 6.16 -2.55 3.85
N TYR A 33 5.28 -3.52 3.65
CA TYR A 33 4.12 -3.40 2.78
C TYR A 33 3.16 -2.31 3.25
N LYS A 34 2.92 -2.23 4.55
CA LYS A 34 2.07 -1.20 5.12
C LYS A 34 2.61 0.19 4.81
N GLU A 35 3.91 0.42 5.06
CA GLU A 35 4.54 1.71 4.81
C GLU A 35 4.52 2.09 3.34
N ILE A 36 4.69 1.11 2.45
CA ILE A 36 4.61 1.34 1.01
C ILE A 36 3.21 1.84 0.63
N LEU A 37 2.18 1.19 1.12
CA LEU A 37 0.80 1.59 0.82
C LEU A 37 0.45 2.93 1.42
N ILE A 38 0.92 3.23 2.63
CA ILE A 38 0.70 4.54 3.24
C ILE A 38 1.34 5.63 2.37
N ALA A 39 2.60 5.44 1.99
CA ALA A 39 3.32 6.46 1.21
C ALA A 39 2.72 6.64 -0.19
N THR A 40 2.42 5.56 -0.90
CA THR A 40 2.01 5.63 -2.30
C THR A 40 0.52 5.81 -2.51
N CYS A 41 -0.30 5.35 -1.58
CA CYS A 41 -1.76 5.41 -1.72
C CYS A 41 -2.37 6.44 -0.78
N VAL A 42 -2.14 6.31 0.51
CA VAL A 42 -2.75 7.21 1.51
C VAL A 42 -2.23 8.63 1.36
N LYS A 43 -0.91 8.79 1.26
CA LYS A 43 -0.25 10.10 1.10
C LYS A 43 -0.08 10.50 -0.35
N ASP A 44 -0.38 9.59 -1.28
CA ASP A 44 -0.31 9.83 -2.72
C ASP A 44 1.03 10.41 -3.18
N MET A 45 2.12 9.91 -2.63
CA MET A 45 3.44 10.35 -3.04
C MET A 45 3.85 9.75 -4.38
N PRO A 46 4.52 10.53 -5.26
CA PRO A 46 5.17 9.96 -6.43
C PRO A 46 6.20 8.92 -6.01
N GLN A 47 6.49 7.99 -6.89
CA GLN A 47 7.29 6.82 -6.58
C GLN A 47 8.66 7.14 -5.94
N PHE A 48 9.42 8.05 -6.54
CA PHE A 48 10.74 8.37 -6.01
C PHE A 48 10.67 9.08 -4.66
N GLU A 49 9.65 9.92 -4.48
CA GLU A 49 9.41 10.59 -3.21
C GLU A 49 9.05 9.57 -2.13
N ALA A 50 8.20 8.61 -2.48
CA ALA A 50 7.84 7.53 -1.57
C ALA A 50 9.05 6.70 -1.18
N MET A 51 9.92 6.35 -2.14
CA MET A 51 11.15 5.61 -1.86
C MET A 51 12.06 6.38 -0.92
N LYS A 52 12.19 7.69 -1.12
CA LYS A 52 12.98 8.54 -0.25
C LYS A 52 12.39 8.57 1.17
N HIS A 53 11.08 8.73 1.26
CA HIS A 53 10.38 8.74 2.54
C HIS A 53 10.59 7.44 3.31
N LEU A 54 10.50 6.31 2.61
CA LEU A 54 10.74 4.99 3.22
C LEU A 54 12.18 4.84 3.66
N SER A 55 13.12 5.35 2.87
CA SER A 55 14.54 5.30 3.21
C SER A 55 14.81 6.06 4.52
N GLU A 56 14.14 7.18 4.72
CA GLU A 56 14.24 7.96 5.96
C GLU A 56 13.70 7.18 7.17
N GLN A 57 12.83 6.21 6.93
CA GLN A 57 12.30 5.32 7.97
C GLN A 57 13.13 4.05 8.13
N GLY A 58 14.27 3.96 7.46
CA GLY A 58 15.12 2.79 7.52
C GLY A 58 14.76 1.67 6.55
N ILE A 59 13.84 1.93 5.62
CA ILE A 59 13.41 0.95 4.63
C ILE A 59 14.06 1.31 3.30
N HIS A 60 15.14 0.61 2.96
CA HIS A 60 15.92 0.89 1.76
C HIS A 60 15.57 -0.13 0.67
N LEU A 61 14.88 0.34 -0.38
CA LEU A 61 14.45 -0.52 -1.48
C LEU A 61 14.93 0.05 -2.80
N GLY A 62 15.47 -0.82 -3.66
CA GLY A 62 15.76 -0.47 -5.04
C GLY A 62 14.46 -0.31 -5.82
N TYR A 63 14.55 0.31 -7.00
CA TYR A 63 13.40 0.65 -7.83
C TYR A 63 12.52 -0.57 -8.15
N ARG A 64 13.14 -1.64 -8.67
CA ARG A 64 12.39 -2.84 -9.06
C ARG A 64 11.78 -3.56 -7.85
N THR A 65 12.54 -3.62 -6.78
CA THR A 65 12.05 -4.23 -5.54
C THR A 65 10.87 -3.45 -4.98
N PHE A 66 10.95 -2.11 -5.02
CA PHE A 66 9.86 -1.25 -4.59
C PHE A 66 8.59 -1.53 -5.39
N LEU A 67 8.69 -1.56 -6.72
CA LEU A 67 7.54 -1.82 -7.59
C LEU A 67 6.92 -3.19 -7.31
N ARG A 68 7.76 -4.20 -7.15
CA ARG A 68 7.31 -5.56 -6.88
C ARG A 68 6.61 -5.65 -5.53
N LYS A 69 7.17 -5.02 -4.51
CA LYS A 69 6.57 -5.01 -3.18
C LYS A 69 5.30 -4.18 -3.14
N GLN A 70 5.22 -3.10 -3.90
CA GLN A 70 4.00 -2.32 -4.02
C GLN A 70 2.88 -3.16 -4.63
N ALA A 71 3.16 -3.87 -5.70
CA ALA A 71 2.18 -4.75 -6.34
C ALA A 71 1.72 -5.85 -5.38
N LYS A 72 2.66 -6.43 -4.64
CA LYS A 72 2.36 -7.45 -3.64
C LYS A 72 1.49 -6.89 -2.52
N ALA A 73 1.81 -5.70 -2.04
CA ALA A 73 1.04 -5.05 -0.97
C ALA A 73 -0.40 -4.78 -1.40
N LEU A 74 -0.59 -4.29 -2.62
CA LEU A 74 -1.92 -4.05 -3.16
C LEU A 74 -2.73 -5.34 -3.28
N GLU A 75 -2.08 -6.41 -3.73
CA GLU A 75 -2.71 -7.72 -3.82
C GLU A 75 -3.12 -8.23 -2.43
N MET A 76 -2.23 -8.12 -1.46
CA MET A 76 -2.51 -8.54 -0.08
C MET A 76 -3.71 -7.78 0.48
N PHE A 77 -3.75 -6.47 0.29
CA PHE A 77 -4.87 -5.66 0.75
C PHE A 77 -6.17 -6.07 0.05
N ARG A 78 -6.14 -6.22 -1.27
CA ARG A 78 -7.31 -6.59 -2.06
C ARG A 78 -7.89 -7.92 -1.61
N VAL A 79 -7.05 -8.94 -1.45
CA VAL A 79 -7.48 -10.27 -1.03
C VAL A 79 -8.08 -10.22 0.36
N ALA A 80 -7.44 -9.54 1.30
CA ALA A 80 -7.94 -9.41 2.66
C ALA A 80 -9.28 -8.65 2.69
N HIS A 81 -9.40 -7.61 1.89
CA HIS A 81 -10.59 -6.78 1.83
C HIS A 81 -11.79 -7.57 1.31
N ILE A 82 -11.59 -8.35 0.25
CA ILE A 82 -12.63 -9.22 -0.30
C ILE A 82 -13.06 -10.25 0.75
N HIS A 83 -12.09 -10.86 1.42
CA HIS A 83 -12.35 -11.85 2.47
C HIS A 83 -13.15 -11.27 3.63
N TYR A 84 -12.76 -10.08 4.07
CA TYR A 84 -13.42 -9.37 5.15
C TYR A 84 -14.89 -9.06 4.82
N LYS A 85 -15.14 -8.60 3.60
CA LYS A 85 -16.50 -8.26 3.15
C LYS A 85 -17.39 -9.47 2.92
N ALA A 86 -16.78 -10.63 2.66
CA ALA A 86 -17.54 -11.87 2.44
C ALA A 86 -18.08 -12.46 3.74
N HIS A 87 -17.58 -12.00 4.87
CA HIS A 87 -18.03 -12.40 6.19
C HIS A 87 -18.85 -11.29 6.83
#